data_2b7c2f29472c604394c735a4f50416a8
#
_entry.id   2b7c2f29472c604394c735a4f50416a8
#
_cell.length_a   1.000
_cell.length_b   1.000
_cell.length_c   1.000
_cell.angle_alpha   90.00
_cell.angle_beta   90.00
_cell.angle_gamma   90.00
#
_symmetry.space_group_name_H-M   'P 1'
#
loop_
_entity.id
_entity.type
_entity.pdbx_description
1 polymer ?
#
loop_
_entity_poly.entity_id
_entity_poly.type
_entity_poly.pdbx_seq_one_letter_code
_entity_poly.pdbx_strand_id
1 'polypeptide(L)'
;ATSNETATIAINGVSGKTGVAEHGTPQTVTITITDNESAPTVTLATASTSIDENSGSTITLTATLSNGTYQDVTVSIDGTGGTGTEGTDFGTVSDITISAGSTTGTVTFDPTDDNVYEGNETAGISVSGVSGGGASESGTQAVTITITENESAPTVTLSTSATSIAENAGSSLTLTATLSVATTADVTVALSTSGTATEGTDYTDGSGNVDDIVISAGSTTATVNFTPTDDSVYEGDETATIAVSGVSGGSATESGTQTVTITISENESAPTVTLATSATSIAENAGSSLTLTATLSTATTADVTVTIGTAGTATEGTDYTDGSGNLDDITISAGSTTG
;
A
#
# COMPACT_ATOMS: atom_id res chain seq x y z
N ALA A 1 32.17 -29.53 -33.31
CA ALA A 1 31.68 -30.83 -33.75
C ALA A 1 30.75 -30.64 -34.93
N THR A 2 30.89 -31.40 -35.94
CA THR A 2 30.00 -31.42 -37.11
C THR A 2 29.51 -32.86 -37.29
N SER A 3 28.58 -33.11 -38.16
CA SER A 3 28.27 -34.47 -38.58
C SER A 3 29.37 -35.00 -39.51
N ASN A 4 29.51 -36.32 -39.62
CA ASN A 4 30.39 -36.92 -40.60
C ASN A 4 30.24 -36.24 -41.99
N GLU A 5 31.36 -35.90 -42.59
CA GLU A 5 31.44 -35.29 -43.91
C GLU A 5 31.77 -36.32 -44.98
N THR A 6 31.46 -36.04 -46.19
CA THR A 6 31.80 -36.93 -47.32
C THR A 6 32.52 -36.16 -48.43
N ALA A 7 33.62 -36.73 -48.89
CA ALA A 7 34.29 -36.26 -50.08
C ALA A 7 34.04 -37.27 -51.20
N THR A 8 33.45 -36.83 -52.33
CA THR A 8 33.28 -37.66 -53.51
C THR A 8 34.35 -37.29 -54.53
N ILE A 9 35.20 -38.23 -54.84
CA ILE A 9 36.28 -38.09 -55.77
C ILE A 9 35.87 -38.84 -57.06
N ALA A 10 35.90 -38.18 -58.22
CA ALA A 10 35.53 -38.75 -59.53
C ALA A 10 36.71 -38.70 -60.49
N ILE A 11 36.77 -39.64 -61.40
CA ILE A 11 37.64 -39.52 -62.55
C ILE A 11 37.01 -38.46 -63.45
N ASN A 12 37.75 -37.38 -63.77
CA ASN A 12 37.29 -36.29 -64.64
C ASN A 12 37.93 -36.32 -66.00
N GLY A 13 38.60 -37.38 -66.33
CA GLY A 13 39.16 -37.62 -67.60
C GLY A 13 40.34 -38.58 -67.60
N VAL A 14 40.53 -39.28 -68.72
CA VAL A 14 41.64 -40.19 -68.99
C VAL A 14 42.36 -39.72 -70.23
N SER A 15 43.68 -39.49 -70.17
CA SER A 15 44.48 -39.03 -71.26
C SER A 15 45.81 -39.84 -71.38
N GLY A 16 46.41 -39.84 -72.56
CA GLY A 16 47.73 -40.45 -72.78
C GLY A 16 47.74 -41.45 -73.96
N LYS A 17 47.49 -42.73 -73.70
CA LYS A 17 47.55 -43.78 -74.78
C LYS A 17 46.20 -43.92 -75.46
N THR A 18 46.19 -44.02 -76.80
CA THR A 18 45.00 -44.25 -77.56
C THR A 18 44.30 -45.55 -77.19
N GLY A 19 42.97 -45.47 -76.94
CA GLY A 19 42.12 -46.63 -76.56
C GLY A 19 41.97 -46.86 -75.05
N VAL A 20 42.50 -45.98 -74.21
CA VAL A 20 42.20 -45.96 -72.78
C VAL A 20 41.09 -44.97 -72.53
N ALA A 21 40.04 -45.42 -71.80
CA ALA A 21 38.89 -44.62 -71.39
C ALA A 21 38.44 -45.02 -69.97
N GLU A 22 37.66 -44.18 -69.37
CA GLU A 22 37.02 -44.55 -68.13
C GLU A 22 36.03 -45.70 -68.36
N HIS A 23 35.93 -46.63 -67.43
CA HIS A 23 35.10 -47.81 -67.55
C HIS A 23 33.61 -47.49 -67.25
N GLY A 24 32.84 -47.35 -68.32
CA GLY A 24 31.36 -47.23 -68.23
C GLY A 24 30.88 -45.87 -67.66
N THR A 25 30.03 -45.89 -66.66
CA THR A 25 29.53 -44.69 -65.94
C THR A 25 30.67 -44.06 -65.13
N PRO A 26 30.60 -42.72 -64.88
CA PRO A 26 31.62 -42.02 -64.11
C PRO A 26 32.02 -42.80 -62.79
N GLN A 27 33.33 -43.07 -62.69
CA GLN A 27 33.87 -43.79 -61.56
C GLN A 27 34.06 -42.79 -60.41
N THR A 28 33.33 -43.02 -59.34
CA THR A 28 33.36 -42.17 -58.07
C THR A 28 33.71 -43.00 -56.89
N VAL A 29 34.45 -42.40 -55.95
CA VAL A 29 34.74 -42.95 -54.64
C VAL A 29 34.27 -41.90 -53.63
N THR A 30 33.42 -42.32 -52.67
CA THR A 30 33.02 -41.49 -51.61
C THR A 30 33.81 -41.87 -50.33
N ILE A 31 34.50 -40.91 -49.76
CA ILE A 31 35.25 -41.04 -48.50
C ILE A 31 34.42 -40.34 -47.43
N THR A 32 34.08 -41.04 -46.36
CA THR A 32 33.46 -40.44 -45.16
C THR A 32 34.59 -40.02 -44.22
N ILE A 33 34.56 -38.73 -43.85
CA ILE A 33 35.39 -38.17 -42.80
C ILE A 33 34.56 -38.27 -41.51
N THR A 34 34.94 -39.12 -40.58
CA THR A 34 34.21 -39.32 -39.35
C THR A 34 34.57 -38.22 -38.35
N ASP A 35 33.57 -37.52 -37.86
CA ASP A 35 33.73 -36.57 -36.75
C ASP A 35 34.10 -37.35 -35.47
N ASN A 36 35.10 -36.89 -34.73
CA ASN A 36 35.60 -37.53 -33.51
C ASN A 36 35.38 -36.65 -32.29
N GLU A 37 34.79 -35.47 -32.43
CA GLU A 37 34.43 -34.61 -31.30
C GLU A 37 33.02 -34.96 -30.82
N SER A 38 32.83 -34.80 -29.49
CA SER A 38 31.50 -34.94 -28.87
C SER A 38 30.62 -33.74 -29.23
N ALA A 39 29.30 -33.97 -29.37
CA ALA A 39 28.35 -32.91 -29.55
C ALA A 39 28.54 -31.83 -28.45
N PRO A 40 28.55 -30.54 -28.83
CA PRO A 40 28.78 -29.48 -27.88
C PRO A 40 27.63 -29.33 -26.89
N THR A 41 27.94 -28.98 -25.64
CA THR A 41 26.95 -28.64 -24.60
C THR A 41 27.15 -27.22 -24.14
N VAL A 42 26.04 -26.57 -23.79
CA VAL A 42 25.96 -25.17 -23.32
C VAL A 42 25.83 -25.13 -21.82
N THR A 43 26.62 -24.26 -21.18
CA THR A 43 26.44 -23.84 -19.79
C THR A 43 26.17 -22.34 -19.75
N LEU A 44 25.37 -21.87 -18.73
CA LEU A 44 25.07 -20.46 -18.47
C LEU A 44 25.74 -20.05 -17.15
N ALA A 45 26.35 -18.86 -17.12
CA ALA A 45 26.95 -18.27 -15.93
C ALA A 45 26.69 -16.77 -15.89
N THR A 46 26.68 -16.21 -14.67
CA THR A 46 26.57 -14.76 -14.40
C THR A 46 27.89 -14.22 -13.83
N ALA A 47 28.23 -12.97 -14.16
CA ALA A 47 29.40 -12.28 -13.62
C ALA A 47 29.21 -11.86 -12.15
N SER A 48 27.97 -11.66 -11.70
CA SER A 48 27.57 -11.35 -10.32
C SER A 48 26.21 -11.97 -10.02
N THR A 49 25.95 -12.25 -8.75
CA THR A 49 24.63 -12.73 -8.28
C THR A 49 23.80 -11.64 -7.60
N SER A 50 24.26 -10.39 -7.60
CA SER A 50 23.52 -9.24 -7.10
C SER A 50 23.90 -7.95 -7.83
N ILE A 51 22.96 -7.03 -7.88
CA ILE A 51 23.13 -5.69 -8.44
C ILE A 51 22.17 -4.75 -7.72
N ASP A 52 22.62 -3.51 -7.43
CA ASP A 52 21.74 -2.49 -6.90
C ASP A 52 20.86 -1.95 -8.03
N GLU A 53 19.61 -1.71 -7.74
CA GLU A 53 18.61 -1.23 -8.69
C GLU A 53 19.09 0.05 -9.39
N ASN A 54 19.59 1.03 -8.61
CA ASN A 54 20.08 2.31 -9.11
C ASN A 54 21.57 2.30 -9.51
N SER A 55 22.19 1.13 -9.71
CA SER A 55 23.65 1.04 -9.95
C SER A 55 24.12 1.75 -11.24
N GLY A 56 23.24 1.95 -12.22
CA GLY A 56 23.57 2.41 -13.56
C GLY A 56 24.55 1.50 -14.30
N SER A 57 24.72 0.25 -13.82
CA SER A 57 25.62 -0.78 -14.37
C SER A 57 24.81 -2.01 -14.75
N THR A 58 25.41 -2.89 -15.54
CA THR A 58 24.78 -4.14 -15.99
C THR A 58 25.60 -5.36 -15.55
N ILE A 59 24.94 -6.52 -15.40
CA ILE A 59 25.60 -7.79 -15.18
C ILE A 59 25.73 -8.52 -16.52
N THR A 60 26.91 -9.08 -16.80
CA THR A 60 27.13 -9.91 -17.98
C THR A 60 26.71 -11.36 -17.70
N LEU A 61 25.81 -11.89 -18.52
CA LEU A 61 25.49 -13.31 -18.63
C LEU A 61 26.33 -13.92 -19.74
N THR A 62 26.92 -15.08 -19.50
CA THR A 62 27.80 -15.76 -20.45
C THR A 62 27.31 -17.18 -20.70
N ALA A 63 27.01 -17.49 -21.94
CA ALA A 63 26.81 -18.86 -22.39
C ALA A 63 28.16 -19.41 -22.92
N THR A 64 28.53 -20.63 -22.48
CA THR A 64 29.79 -21.29 -22.89
C THR A 64 29.51 -22.65 -23.49
N LEU A 65 30.05 -22.89 -24.70
CA LEU A 65 30.09 -24.20 -25.36
C LEU A 65 31.26 -25.01 -24.86
N SER A 66 31.07 -26.33 -24.68
CA SER A 66 32.16 -27.28 -24.36
C SER A 66 33.13 -27.42 -25.55
N ASN A 67 32.68 -27.25 -26.76
CA ASN A 67 33.51 -27.32 -28.02
C ASN A 67 32.97 -26.25 -28.99
N GLY A 68 33.87 -25.65 -29.78
CA GLY A 68 33.47 -24.72 -30.87
C GLY A 68 32.73 -25.44 -32.00
N THR A 69 31.89 -24.67 -32.69
CA THR A 69 31.06 -25.11 -33.83
C THR A 69 31.38 -24.32 -35.08
N TYR A 70 31.10 -24.87 -36.26
CA TYR A 70 31.21 -24.15 -37.53
C TYR A 70 29.95 -23.36 -37.91
N GLN A 71 28.93 -23.40 -37.06
CA GLN A 71 27.69 -22.65 -37.21
C GLN A 71 27.45 -21.85 -35.95
N ASP A 72 26.71 -20.77 -36.06
CA ASP A 72 26.24 -20.05 -34.90
C ASP A 72 25.35 -20.94 -34.02
N VAL A 73 25.45 -20.75 -32.71
CA VAL A 73 24.57 -21.38 -31.72
C VAL A 73 23.76 -20.29 -31.04
N THR A 74 22.43 -20.43 -31.07
CA THR A 74 21.51 -19.57 -30.33
C THR A 74 21.09 -20.28 -29.06
N VAL A 75 21.28 -19.61 -27.95
CA VAL A 75 20.84 -20.01 -26.60
C VAL A 75 19.68 -19.12 -26.21
N SER A 76 18.50 -19.70 -26.29
CA SER A 76 17.27 -18.96 -25.91
C SER A 76 17.17 -18.83 -24.38
N ILE A 77 16.91 -17.61 -23.93
CA ILE A 77 16.85 -17.24 -22.52
C ILE A 77 15.40 -17.02 -22.09
N ASP A 78 15.08 -17.42 -20.89
CA ASP A 78 13.83 -17.13 -20.18
C ASP A 78 14.16 -16.38 -18.88
N GLY A 79 13.65 -15.16 -18.74
CA GLY A 79 13.81 -14.27 -17.58
C GLY A 79 12.62 -14.25 -16.63
N THR A 80 11.65 -15.15 -16.79
CA THR A 80 10.37 -15.10 -16.03
C THR A 80 10.44 -15.74 -14.64
N GLY A 81 11.59 -16.20 -14.19
CA GLY A 81 11.78 -16.77 -12.86
C GLY A 81 12.09 -15.71 -11.80
N GLY A 82 11.76 -16.01 -10.51
CA GLY A 82 12.06 -15.15 -9.39
C GLY A 82 10.86 -14.32 -8.93
N THR A 83 11.11 -13.25 -8.16
CA THR A 83 10.09 -12.31 -7.66
C THR A 83 9.98 -11.06 -8.51
N GLY A 84 11.10 -10.60 -9.08
CA GLY A 84 11.13 -9.46 -10.00
C GLY A 84 10.53 -9.81 -11.37
N THR A 85 9.91 -8.85 -11.99
CA THR A 85 9.15 -8.95 -13.24
C THR A 85 9.95 -8.38 -14.40
N GLU A 86 10.22 -9.20 -15.42
CA GLU A 86 10.85 -8.72 -16.64
C GLU A 86 10.02 -7.63 -17.33
N GLY A 87 10.67 -6.55 -17.70
CA GLY A 87 10.05 -5.37 -18.31
C GLY A 87 9.56 -4.32 -17.30
N THR A 88 9.56 -4.62 -16.00
CA THR A 88 9.27 -3.68 -14.91
C THR A 88 10.54 -3.48 -14.08
N ASP A 89 11.03 -4.53 -13.44
CA ASP A 89 12.12 -4.46 -12.46
C ASP A 89 13.49 -4.68 -13.11
N PHE A 90 13.50 -5.24 -14.32
CA PHE A 90 14.68 -5.37 -15.17
C PHE A 90 14.30 -5.45 -16.66
N GLY A 91 15.22 -5.02 -17.52
CA GLY A 91 15.02 -5.07 -18.96
C GLY A 91 14.93 -6.49 -19.51
N THR A 92 14.27 -6.66 -20.67
CA THR A 92 14.16 -7.95 -21.34
C THR A 92 15.53 -8.54 -21.64
N VAL A 93 15.79 -9.76 -21.16
CA VAL A 93 17.04 -10.48 -21.41
C VAL A 93 16.96 -11.18 -22.77
N SER A 94 17.76 -10.72 -23.71
CA SER A 94 17.79 -11.27 -25.07
C SER A 94 18.48 -12.64 -25.15
N ASP A 95 18.17 -13.42 -26.20
CA ASP A 95 18.88 -14.65 -26.51
C ASP A 95 20.38 -14.39 -26.73
N ILE A 96 21.21 -15.38 -26.36
CA ILE A 96 22.66 -15.31 -26.52
C ILE A 96 23.08 -16.04 -27.82
N THR A 97 23.74 -15.32 -28.71
CA THR A 97 24.37 -15.94 -29.90
C THR A 97 25.85 -16.21 -29.64
N ILE A 98 26.27 -17.46 -29.84
CA ILE A 98 27.66 -17.86 -29.87
C ILE A 98 28.06 -18.03 -31.35
N SER A 99 28.88 -17.11 -31.85
CA SER A 99 29.29 -17.12 -33.26
C SER A 99 30.11 -18.33 -33.62
N ALA A 100 30.00 -18.78 -34.89
CA ALA A 100 30.82 -19.86 -35.43
C ALA A 100 32.31 -19.67 -35.13
N GLY A 101 32.96 -20.71 -34.65
CA GLY A 101 34.36 -20.71 -34.23
C GLY A 101 34.63 -20.17 -32.83
N SER A 102 33.64 -19.55 -32.19
CA SER A 102 33.72 -19.12 -30.76
C SER A 102 33.19 -20.21 -29.85
N THR A 103 33.58 -20.13 -28.57
CA THR A 103 33.05 -20.98 -27.51
C THR A 103 32.20 -20.20 -26.49
N THR A 104 32.12 -18.87 -26.59
CA THR A 104 31.35 -18.02 -25.66
C THR A 104 30.54 -17.00 -26.42
N GLY A 105 29.37 -16.68 -25.86
CA GLY A 105 28.51 -15.55 -26.23
C GLY A 105 28.02 -14.87 -24.96
N THR A 106 27.63 -13.60 -25.01
CA THR A 106 27.23 -12.82 -23.86
C THR A 106 25.99 -11.97 -24.15
N VAL A 107 25.22 -11.68 -23.09
CA VAL A 107 24.18 -10.66 -23.05
C VAL A 107 24.26 -9.93 -21.70
N THR A 108 23.68 -8.74 -21.61
CA THR A 108 23.62 -7.98 -20.36
C THR A 108 22.25 -8.12 -19.70
N PHE A 109 22.28 -8.21 -18.37
CA PHE A 109 21.13 -8.02 -17.49
C PHE A 109 21.21 -6.60 -16.95
N ASP A 110 20.12 -5.84 -17.06
CA ASP A 110 20.03 -4.41 -16.71
C ASP A 110 18.84 -4.22 -15.76
N PRO A 111 19.06 -3.86 -14.47
CA PRO A 111 17.99 -3.55 -13.55
C PRO A 111 17.31 -2.24 -13.94
N THR A 112 16.04 -2.08 -13.56
CA THR A 112 15.27 -0.86 -13.77
C THR A 112 15.12 -0.15 -12.45
N ASP A 113 15.60 1.10 -12.35
CA ASP A 113 15.48 1.97 -11.17
C ASP A 113 14.18 2.77 -11.26
N ASP A 114 13.40 2.79 -10.18
CA ASP A 114 12.21 3.64 -10.09
C ASP A 114 12.14 4.34 -8.70
N ASN A 115 10.98 4.73 -8.20
CA ASN A 115 10.81 5.39 -6.91
C ASN A 115 9.71 4.71 -6.08
N VAL A 116 9.57 3.41 -6.24
CA VAL A 116 8.60 2.59 -5.50
C VAL A 116 9.38 1.63 -4.62
N TYR A 117 9.08 1.58 -3.33
CA TYR A 117 9.68 0.59 -2.45
C TYR A 117 9.06 -0.78 -2.69
N GLU A 118 9.85 -1.73 -3.13
CA GLU A 118 9.46 -3.10 -3.45
C GLU A 118 10.11 -4.12 -2.52
N GLY A 119 11.25 -3.74 -1.93
CA GLY A 119 12.16 -4.63 -1.21
C GLY A 119 13.06 -5.40 -2.19
N ASN A 120 14.05 -6.11 -1.67
CA ASN A 120 14.94 -6.87 -2.53
C ASN A 120 14.17 -7.93 -3.32
N GLU A 121 14.45 -8.00 -4.63
CA GLU A 121 13.84 -8.92 -5.56
C GLU A 121 14.85 -9.89 -6.17
N THR A 122 14.36 -10.88 -6.91
CA THR A 122 15.19 -11.84 -7.61
C THR A 122 14.74 -12.01 -9.06
N ALA A 123 15.69 -11.98 -9.99
CA ALA A 123 15.50 -12.39 -11.37
C ALA A 123 16.07 -13.79 -11.56
N GLY A 124 15.24 -14.74 -11.94
CA GLY A 124 15.62 -16.09 -12.30
C GLY A 124 15.79 -16.20 -13.80
N ILE A 125 17.02 -16.37 -14.26
CA ILE A 125 17.36 -16.44 -15.69
C ILE A 125 17.72 -17.89 -16.04
N SER A 126 17.02 -18.48 -17.00
CA SER A 126 17.23 -19.88 -17.41
C SER A 126 17.41 -20.04 -18.93
N VAL A 127 18.03 -21.14 -19.33
CA VAL A 127 18.07 -21.56 -20.71
C VAL A 127 16.76 -22.25 -21.06
N SER A 128 16.01 -21.69 -21.99
CA SER A 128 14.75 -22.28 -22.48
C SER A 128 14.91 -23.12 -23.74
N GLY A 129 16.06 -22.98 -24.44
CA GLY A 129 16.37 -23.77 -25.63
C GLY A 129 17.76 -23.50 -26.16
N VAL A 130 18.28 -24.47 -26.92
CA VAL A 130 19.55 -24.35 -27.64
C VAL A 130 19.34 -24.82 -29.08
N SER A 131 19.78 -24.03 -30.05
CA SER A 131 19.68 -24.36 -31.46
C SER A 131 20.96 -24.00 -32.22
N GLY A 132 21.24 -24.71 -33.34
CA GLY A 132 22.45 -24.53 -34.14
C GLY A 132 23.64 -25.39 -33.70
N GLY A 133 24.58 -25.66 -34.61
CA GLY A 133 25.83 -26.35 -34.35
C GLY A 133 25.74 -27.77 -33.73
N GLY A 134 24.57 -28.39 -33.71
CA GLY A 134 24.35 -29.67 -33.03
C GLY A 134 24.48 -29.57 -31.47
N ALA A 135 24.43 -28.38 -30.96
CA ALA A 135 24.58 -28.11 -29.50
C ALA A 135 23.30 -28.45 -28.73
N SER A 136 23.47 -28.78 -27.44
CA SER A 136 22.38 -29.00 -26.48
C SER A 136 22.72 -28.40 -25.14
N GLU A 137 21.74 -28.22 -24.28
CA GLU A 137 21.93 -27.73 -22.92
C GLU A 137 22.65 -28.80 -22.07
N SER A 138 23.58 -28.37 -21.18
CA SER A 138 24.28 -29.25 -20.24
C SER A 138 23.49 -29.43 -18.95
N GLY A 139 22.46 -30.30 -18.98
CA GLY A 139 21.49 -30.37 -17.89
C GLY A 139 20.62 -29.09 -17.85
N THR A 140 19.98 -28.81 -16.71
CA THR A 140 19.22 -27.57 -16.56
C THR A 140 20.13 -26.43 -16.14
N GLN A 141 20.19 -25.37 -16.94
CA GLN A 141 21.05 -24.20 -16.70
C GLN A 141 20.18 -23.00 -16.28
N ALA A 142 20.43 -22.53 -15.06
CA ALA A 142 19.78 -21.32 -14.52
C ALA A 142 20.74 -20.55 -13.62
N VAL A 143 20.57 -19.24 -13.56
CA VAL A 143 21.23 -18.34 -12.62
C VAL A 143 20.18 -17.47 -11.94
N THR A 144 20.42 -17.06 -10.71
CA THR A 144 19.57 -16.12 -9.98
C THR A 144 20.37 -14.87 -9.67
N ILE A 145 19.80 -13.71 -9.96
CA ILE A 145 20.37 -12.39 -9.65
C ILE A 145 19.44 -11.73 -8.65
N THR A 146 19.98 -11.24 -7.54
CA THR A 146 19.25 -10.40 -6.59
C THR A 146 19.36 -8.96 -7.04
N ILE A 147 18.22 -8.29 -7.22
CA ILE A 147 18.10 -6.84 -7.40
C ILE A 147 17.95 -6.27 -6.00
N THR A 148 18.89 -5.41 -5.60
CA THR A 148 18.89 -4.83 -4.25
C THR A 148 18.16 -3.49 -4.28
N GLU A 149 17.15 -3.39 -3.44
CA GLU A 149 16.35 -2.20 -3.21
C GLU A 149 17.20 -0.99 -2.76
N ASN A 150 16.95 0.20 -3.29
CA ASN A 150 17.65 1.43 -2.94
C ASN A 150 16.75 2.46 -2.22
N GLU A 151 15.44 2.32 -2.26
CA GLU A 151 14.51 3.12 -1.46
C GLU A 151 14.53 2.67 0.00
N SER A 152 14.32 3.64 0.90
CA SER A 152 14.14 3.32 2.31
C SER A 152 12.72 2.82 2.55
N ALA A 153 12.56 1.85 3.45
CA ALA A 153 11.24 1.37 3.86
C ALA A 153 10.31 2.54 4.21
N PRO A 154 9.06 2.53 3.73
CA PRO A 154 8.17 3.68 3.83
C PRO A 154 7.75 3.99 5.27
N THR A 155 7.58 5.26 5.57
CA THR A 155 7.01 5.73 6.83
C THR A 155 5.75 6.53 6.59
N VAL A 156 4.77 6.40 7.53
CA VAL A 156 3.48 7.08 7.49
C VAL A 156 3.48 8.30 8.38
N THR A 157 2.94 9.41 7.88
CA THR A 157 2.56 10.60 8.65
C THR A 157 1.07 10.85 8.54
N LEU A 158 0.46 11.42 9.60
CA LEU A 158 -0.95 11.83 9.63
C LEU A 158 -1.05 13.36 9.75
N SER A 159 -1.94 13.96 9.00
CA SER A 159 -2.22 15.41 9.04
C SER A 159 -3.71 15.69 8.89
N THR A 160 -4.12 16.92 9.26
CA THR A 160 -5.49 17.41 9.07
C THR A 160 -5.47 18.73 8.29
N SER A 161 -6.53 18.99 7.53
CA SER A 161 -6.69 20.23 6.75
C SER A 161 -6.86 21.48 7.63
N ALA A 162 -7.37 21.32 8.88
CA ALA A 162 -7.41 22.36 9.90
C ALA A 162 -7.48 21.73 11.31
N THR A 163 -7.18 22.52 12.34
CA THR A 163 -7.19 22.10 13.75
C THR A 163 -8.45 22.51 14.51
N SER A 164 -9.39 23.14 13.84
CA SER A 164 -10.70 23.48 14.40
C SER A 164 -11.77 23.52 13.33
N ILE A 165 -13.01 23.26 13.73
CA ILE A 165 -14.20 23.32 12.88
C ILE A 165 -15.39 23.68 13.78
N ALA A 166 -16.32 24.51 13.28
CA ALA A 166 -17.55 24.75 14.01
C ALA A 166 -18.46 23.53 13.89
N GLU A 167 -19.23 23.25 14.93
CA GLU A 167 -20.18 22.16 14.98
C GLU A 167 -21.15 22.23 13.80
N ASN A 168 -21.73 23.43 13.55
CA ASN A 168 -22.64 23.70 12.45
C ASN A 168 -21.98 24.06 11.12
N ALA A 169 -20.72 23.69 10.89
CA ALA A 169 -19.96 24.13 9.71
C ALA A 169 -20.58 23.69 8.36
N GLY A 170 -21.38 22.63 8.34
CA GLY A 170 -21.95 22.06 7.12
C GLY A 170 -20.89 21.58 6.10
N SER A 171 -19.65 21.40 6.54
CA SER A 171 -18.51 20.93 5.75
C SER A 171 -17.62 20.05 6.62
N SER A 172 -16.71 19.29 5.99
CA SER A 172 -15.80 18.37 6.70
C SER A 172 -14.36 18.87 6.63
N LEU A 173 -13.55 18.50 7.61
CA LEU A 173 -12.09 18.50 7.48
C LEU A 173 -11.63 17.20 6.81
N THR A 174 -10.44 17.23 6.26
CA THR A 174 -9.80 16.06 5.66
C THR A 174 -8.63 15.61 6.52
N LEU A 175 -8.65 14.36 6.96
CA LEU A 175 -7.50 13.67 7.52
C LEU A 175 -6.73 13.03 6.37
N THR A 176 -5.43 13.24 6.31
CA THR A 176 -4.56 12.72 5.25
C THR A 176 -3.44 11.88 5.84
N ALA A 177 -3.37 10.62 5.43
CA ALA A 177 -2.20 9.78 5.64
C ALA A 177 -1.26 9.92 4.44
N THR A 178 0.05 10.08 4.70
CA THR A 178 1.08 10.25 3.66
C THR A 178 2.23 9.27 3.91
N LEU A 179 2.58 8.49 2.87
CA LEU A 179 3.78 7.66 2.81
C LEU A 179 4.98 8.48 2.34
N SER A 180 6.16 8.19 2.89
CA SER A 180 7.42 8.80 2.45
C SER A 180 7.82 8.38 1.04
N VAL A 181 7.42 7.17 0.60
CA VAL A 181 7.66 6.59 -0.73
C VAL A 181 6.49 5.66 -1.07
N ALA A 182 6.16 5.50 -2.35
CA ALA A 182 5.13 4.58 -2.81
C ALA A 182 5.55 3.12 -2.58
N THR A 183 4.59 2.20 -2.54
CA THR A 183 4.80 0.75 -2.39
C THR A 183 4.01 -0.02 -3.43
N THR A 184 4.41 -1.24 -3.76
CA THR A 184 3.67 -2.13 -4.66
C THR A 184 2.46 -2.80 -4.00
N ALA A 185 2.26 -2.64 -2.69
CA ALA A 185 1.12 -3.16 -1.94
C ALA A 185 0.32 -2.03 -1.28
N ASP A 186 -0.97 -2.26 -1.04
CA ASP A 186 -1.79 -1.36 -0.24
C ASP A 186 -1.24 -1.23 1.18
N VAL A 187 -1.30 -0.01 1.73
CA VAL A 187 -0.93 0.28 3.13
C VAL A 187 -2.17 0.73 3.88
N THR A 188 -2.53 -0.02 4.92
CA THR A 188 -3.62 0.33 5.83
C THR A 188 -3.07 1.06 7.05
N VAL A 189 -3.58 2.25 7.31
CA VAL A 189 -3.29 3.10 8.47
C VAL A 189 -4.49 3.04 9.40
N ALA A 190 -4.38 2.23 10.44
CA ALA A 190 -5.42 2.10 11.43
C ALA A 190 -5.45 3.33 12.35
N LEU A 191 -6.64 3.88 12.57
CA LEU A 191 -6.86 5.05 13.39
C LEU A 191 -7.48 4.69 14.75
N SER A 192 -7.28 5.54 15.71
CA SER A 192 -7.97 5.51 17.01
C SER A 192 -8.34 6.92 17.42
N THR A 193 -9.46 7.04 18.15
CA THR A 193 -10.05 8.30 18.55
C THR A 193 -10.06 8.45 20.07
N SER A 194 -9.92 9.67 20.56
CA SER A 194 -10.01 10.04 21.97
C SER A 194 -10.28 11.55 22.08
N GLY A 195 -10.51 12.05 23.28
CA GLY A 195 -10.79 13.46 23.54
C GLY A 195 -12.05 13.65 24.38
N THR A 196 -12.62 14.87 24.37
CA THR A 196 -13.91 15.16 25.01
C THR A 196 -15.07 14.88 24.09
N ALA A 197 -14.89 15.15 22.78
CA ALA A 197 -15.86 14.82 21.74
C ALA A 197 -15.97 13.29 21.55
N THR A 198 -17.19 12.81 21.39
CA THR A 198 -17.56 11.39 21.26
C THR A 198 -17.78 11.04 19.79
N GLU A 199 -16.98 10.12 19.28
CA GLU A 199 -17.14 9.61 17.92
C GLU A 199 -18.52 8.97 17.73
N GLY A 200 -19.15 9.25 16.60
CA GLY A 200 -20.50 8.78 16.27
C GLY A 200 -21.62 9.64 16.85
N THR A 201 -21.31 10.54 17.79
CA THR A 201 -22.25 11.54 18.35
C THR A 201 -21.88 12.92 17.84
N ASP A 202 -20.66 13.37 18.16
CA ASP A 202 -20.24 14.77 17.92
C ASP A 202 -19.47 14.90 16.58
N TYR A 203 -19.00 13.80 16.03
CA TYR A 203 -18.36 13.73 14.71
C TYR A 203 -18.39 12.34 14.10
N THR A 204 -18.30 12.30 12.77
CA THR A 204 -18.24 11.07 11.96
C THR A 204 -17.28 11.27 10.77
N ASP A 205 -17.05 10.25 9.97
CA ASP A 205 -16.43 10.38 8.64
C ASP A 205 -17.43 10.74 7.53
N GLY A 206 -18.72 10.82 7.86
CA GLY A 206 -19.84 11.00 6.95
C GLY A 206 -20.60 9.72 6.65
N SER A 207 -20.11 8.56 7.09
CA SER A 207 -20.75 7.23 6.96
C SER A 207 -20.96 6.54 8.31
N GLY A 208 -20.23 6.93 9.33
CA GLY A 208 -20.24 6.33 10.66
C GLY A 208 -19.06 6.81 11.50
N ASN A 209 -18.36 5.89 12.15
CA ASN A 209 -17.10 6.21 12.82
C ASN A 209 -16.01 6.57 11.81
N VAL A 210 -14.96 7.25 12.25
CA VAL A 210 -13.81 7.58 11.38
C VAL A 210 -13.09 6.29 11.00
N ASP A 211 -13.13 5.95 9.71
CA ASP A 211 -12.57 4.73 9.16
C ASP A 211 -11.02 4.77 9.07
N ASP A 212 -10.41 3.58 9.02
CA ASP A 212 -9.00 3.44 8.68
C ASP A 212 -8.70 3.98 7.28
N ILE A 213 -7.50 4.56 7.10
CA ILE A 213 -7.08 5.10 5.81
C ILE A 213 -6.30 4.04 5.03
N VAL A 214 -6.76 3.69 3.82
CA VAL A 214 -6.05 2.77 2.93
C VAL A 214 -5.37 3.56 1.81
N ILE A 215 -4.04 3.54 1.78
CA ILE A 215 -3.23 4.09 0.70
C ILE A 215 -3.01 2.97 -0.31
N SER A 216 -3.57 3.11 -1.50
CA SER A 216 -3.48 2.09 -2.55
C SER A 216 -2.06 1.96 -3.10
N ALA A 217 -1.70 0.77 -3.54
CA ALA A 217 -0.44 0.47 -4.24
C ALA A 217 -0.12 1.54 -5.30
N GLY A 218 1.13 1.96 -5.37
CA GLY A 218 1.62 3.02 -6.26
C GLY A 218 1.26 4.45 -5.84
N SER A 219 0.46 4.64 -4.78
CA SER A 219 0.09 5.96 -4.25
C SER A 219 0.90 6.29 -2.99
N THR A 220 1.06 7.57 -2.71
CA THR A 220 1.71 8.05 -1.47
C THR A 220 0.74 8.70 -0.50
N THR A 221 -0.52 8.91 -0.87
CA THR A 221 -1.50 9.58 0.00
C THR A 221 -2.89 8.95 -0.13
N ALA A 222 -3.62 8.97 0.98
CA ALA A 222 -5.05 8.72 1.01
C ALA A 222 -5.71 9.54 2.13
N THR A 223 -7.02 9.68 2.09
CA THR A 223 -7.76 10.57 2.98
C THR A 223 -9.04 9.95 3.51
N VAL A 224 -9.47 10.41 4.68
CA VAL A 224 -10.81 10.21 5.24
C VAL A 224 -11.35 11.56 5.72
N ASN A 225 -12.66 11.72 5.75
CA ASN A 225 -13.28 12.93 6.25
C ASN A 225 -13.40 12.92 7.78
N PHE A 226 -13.43 14.10 8.36
CA PHE A 226 -13.86 14.38 9.71
C PHE A 226 -15.00 15.40 9.65
N THR A 227 -16.21 14.97 9.95
CA THR A 227 -17.45 15.75 9.78
C THR A 227 -18.07 15.96 11.15
N PRO A 228 -18.15 17.19 11.66
CA PRO A 228 -18.87 17.48 12.90
C PRO A 228 -20.36 17.22 12.74
N THR A 229 -21.02 16.89 13.83
CA THR A 229 -22.47 16.70 13.93
C THR A 229 -23.05 17.86 14.68
N ASP A 230 -23.97 18.61 14.05
CA ASP A 230 -24.68 19.75 14.64
C ASP A 230 -25.93 19.26 15.35
N ASP A 231 -26.13 19.68 16.61
CA ASP A 231 -27.38 19.39 17.34
C ASP A 231 -27.92 20.66 18.04
N SER A 232 -28.61 20.58 19.13
CA SER A 232 -29.21 21.73 19.82
C SER A 232 -28.94 21.68 21.33
N VAL A 233 -27.91 20.95 21.73
CA VAL A 233 -27.48 20.79 23.13
C VAL A 233 -26.22 21.60 23.33
N TYR A 234 -26.20 22.45 24.37
CA TYR A 234 -24.98 23.17 24.72
C TYR A 234 -23.98 22.21 25.40
N GLU A 235 -22.84 21.98 24.77
CA GLU A 235 -21.79 21.09 25.24
C GLU A 235 -20.50 21.85 25.60
N GLY A 236 -20.30 23.02 24.99
CA GLY A 236 -19.06 23.79 25.03
C GLY A 236 -18.07 23.26 23.98
N ASP A 237 -16.98 23.99 23.78
CA ASP A 237 -15.94 23.56 22.84
C ASP A 237 -15.38 22.19 23.25
N GLU A 238 -15.32 21.27 22.30
CA GLU A 238 -14.83 19.90 22.51
C GLU A 238 -13.59 19.59 21.68
N THR A 239 -12.92 18.51 22.01
CA THR A 239 -11.70 18.06 21.29
C THR A 239 -11.84 16.61 20.86
N ALA A 240 -11.51 16.36 19.60
CA ALA A 240 -11.27 15.03 19.05
C ALA A 240 -9.78 14.87 18.77
N THR A 241 -9.16 13.85 19.33
CA THR A 241 -7.78 13.48 19.07
C THR A 241 -7.76 12.19 18.26
N ILE A 242 -7.25 12.26 17.03
CA ILE A 242 -7.13 11.14 16.12
C ILE A 242 -5.65 10.72 16.10
N ALA A 243 -5.37 9.46 16.35
CA ALA A 243 -4.02 8.91 16.40
C ALA A 243 -3.88 7.71 15.47
N VAL A 244 -2.69 7.52 14.89
CA VAL A 244 -2.34 6.25 14.24
C VAL A 244 -2.19 5.19 15.31
N SER A 245 -2.97 4.12 15.24
CA SER A 245 -2.94 2.99 16.16
C SER A 245 -2.18 1.79 15.61
N GLY A 246 -1.96 1.76 14.29
CA GLY A 246 -1.20 0.73 13.61
C GLY A 246 -1.02 1.01 12.12
N VAL A 247 0.02 0.44 11.54
CA VAL A 247 0.31 0.48 10.11
C VAL A 247 0.57 -0.92 9.63
N SER A 248 -0.02 -1.33 8.52
CA SER A 248 0.19 -2.65 7.92
C SER A 248 0.20 -2.58 6.39
N GLY A 249 0.95 -3.48 5.75
CA GLY A 249 1.16 -3.53 4.30
C GLY A 249 2.40 -2.75 3.86
N GLY A 250 2.94 -3.09 2.66
CA GLY A 250 4.05 -2.41 2.00
C GLY A 250 5.32 -2.22 2.85
N SER A 251 5.55 -3.02 3.88
CA SER A 251 6.62 -2.85 4.88
C SER A 251 6.63 -1.47 5.56
N ALA A 252 5.52 -0.73 5.49
CA ALA A 252 5.39 0.61 6.05
C ALA A 252 5.33 0.59 7.58
N THR A 253 5.84 1.66 8.19
CA THR A 253 5.82 1.88 9.64
C THR A 253 5.38 3.31 9.95
N GLU A 254 4.92 3.56 11.17
CA GLU A 254 4.59 4.91 11.62
C GLU A 254 5.86 5.75 11.81
N SER A 255 5.85 7.01 11.34
CA SER A 255 6.96 7.97 11.51
C SER A 255 6.90 8.62 12.91
N GLY A 256 7.42 7.94 13.92
CA GLY A 256 7.25 8.36 15.31
C GLY A 256 5.79 8.19 15.75
N THR A 257 5.31 9.02 16.69
CA THR A 257 3.90 9.01 17.11
C THR A 257 3.12 10.05 16.33
N GLN A 258 2.14 9.62 15.55
CA GLN A 258 1.32 10.49 14.71
C GLN A 258 -0.05 10.72 15.33
N THR A 259 -0.31 11.96 15.72
CA THR A 259 -1.60 12.40 16.28
C THR A 259 -2.00 13.76 15.73
N VAL A 260 -3.29 13.96 15.53
CA VAL A 260 -3.88 15.27 15.25
C VAL A 260 -5.00 15.53 16.26
N THR A 261 -5.11 16.76 16.74
CA THR A 261 -6.20 17.20 17.61
C THR A 261 -7.02 18.26 16.89
N ILE A 262 -8.33 18.05 16.86
CA ILE A 262 -9.31 18.95 16.24
C ILE A 262 -10.22 19.46 17.33
N THR A 263 -10.41 20.77 17.40
CA THR A 263 -11.41 21.39 18.27
C THR A 263 -12.71 21.54 17.48
N ILE A 264 -13.80 20.99 18.02
CA ILE A 264 -15.16 21.25 17.55
C ILE A 264 -15.66 22.47 18.37
N SER A 265 -15.93 23.56 17.69
CA SER A 265 -16.37 24.80 18.35
C SER A 265 -17.88 24.81 18.47
N GLU A 266 -18.34 25.02 19.68
CA GLU A 266 -19.74 25.15 20.05
C GLU A 266 -20.42 26.31 19.31
N ASN A 267 -21.66 26.11 18.88
CA ASN A 267 -22.47 27.14 18.22
C ASN A 267 -23.72 27.56 19.02
N GLU A 268 -24.12 26.81 20.04
CA GLU A 268 -25.17 27.17 20.95
C GLU A 268 -24.70 28.19 21.97
N SER A 269 -25.61 29.08 22.39
CA SER A 269 -25.31 30.01 23.47
C SER A 269 -25.38 29.33 24.82
N ALA A 270 -24.47 29.65 25.71
CA ALA A 270 -24.49 29.15 27.09
C ALA A 270 -25.89 29.36 27.73
N PRO A 271 -26.46 28.30 28.31
CA PRO A 271 -27.85 28.32 28.78
C PRO A 271 -28.06 29.30 29.93
N THR A 272 -29.24 29.92 29.94
CA THR A 272 -29.74 30.76 31.02
C THR A 272 -30.96 30.11 31.66
N VAL A 273 -31.16 30.29 32.97
CA VAL A 273 -32.27 29.71 33.72
C VAL A 273 -33.33 30.77 33.97
N THR A 274 -34.60 30.42 33.76
CA THR A 274 -35.75 31.19 34.24
C THR A 274 -36.60 30.36 35.18
N LEU A 275 -37.21 31.00 36.21
CA LEU A 275 -38.11 30.36 37.17
C LEU A 275 -39.53 30.90 36.93
N ALA A 276 -40.50 29.99 36.85
CA ALA A 276 -41.92 30.32 36.72
C ALA A 276 -42.75 29.54 37.75
N THR A 277 -43.98 30.01 37.98
CA THR A 277 -44.93 29.30 38.84
C THR A 277 -46.28 29.16 38.09
N SER A 278 -47.01 28.08 38.39
CA SER A 278 -48.35 27.84 37.80
C SER A 278 -49.40 28.86 38.19
N ALA A 279 -49.24 29.59 39.30
CA ALA A 279 -50.03 30.74 39.69
C ALA A 279 -49.29 31.62 40.73
N THR A 280 -49.65 32.89 40.85
CA THR A 280 -49.01 33.86 41.75
C THR A 280 -49.71 33.96 43.10
N SER A 281 -50.79 33.21 43.32
CA SER A 281 -51.51 33.13 44.59
C SER A 281 -52.18 31.77 44.78
N ILE A 282 -52.27 31.33 45.99
CA ILE A 282 -52.96 30.10 46.41
C ILE A 282 -53.68 30.38 47.74
N ALA A 283 -54.89 29.84 47.91
CA ALA A 283 -55.54 29.91 49.19
C ALA A 283 -54.97 28.91 50.17
N GLU A 284 -54.78 29.27 51.43
CA GLU A 284 -54.21 28.39 52.47
C GLU A 284 -55.00 27.06 52.57
N ASN A 285 -56.29 27.09 52.33
CA ASN A 285 -57.18 25.92 52.38
C ASN A 285 -57.48 25.33 51.02
N ALA A 286 -56.67 25.60 49.98
CA ALA A 286 -56.96 25.21 48.58
C ALA A 286 -56.99 23.70 48.34
N GLY A 287 -56.28 22.92 49.17
CA GLY A 287 -56.16 21.46 48.98
C GLY A 287 -55.43 21.06 47.70
N SER A 288 -54.75 22.03 47.06
CA SER A 288 -53.93 21.85 45.85
C SER A 288 -52.57 22.55 46.02
N SER A 289 -51.60 22.20 45.23
CA SER A 289 -50.24 22.78 45.21
C SER A 289 -50.05 23.67 43.98
N LEU A 290 -49.09 24.60 44.05
CA LEU A 290 -48.51 25.28 42.90
C LEU A 290 -47.29 24.48 42.40
N THR A 291 -47.04 24.58 41.11
CA THR A 291 -45.81 24.00 40.54
C THR A 291 -44.83 25.14 40.25
N LEU A 292 -43.59 25.00 40.73
CA LEU A 292 -42.46 25.80 40.31
C LEU A 292 -41.79 25.06 39.15
N THR A 293 -41.45 25.80 38.10
CA THR A 293 -40.75 25.23 36.92
C THR A 293 -39.53 26.06 36.64
N ALA A 294 -38.38 25.43 36.64
CA ALA A 294 -37.14 26.00 36.12
C ALA A 294 -37.01 25.64 34.63
N THR A 295 -36.66 26.63 33.80
CA THR A 295 -36.51 26.44 32.37
C THR A 295 -35.14 26.94 31.92
N LEU A 296 -34.35 26.10 31.23
CA LEU A 296 -33.16 26.47 30.51
C LEU A 296 -33.50 27.01 29.11
N SER A 297 -32.72 27.98 28.65
CA SER A 297 -32.84 28.49 27.24
C SER A 297 -32.37 27.46 26.23
N THR A 298 -31.44 26.56 26.60
CA THR A 298 -30.85 25.51 25.75
C THR A 298 -30.59 24.30 26.63
N ALA A 299 -30.76 23.08 26.15
CA ALA A 299 -30.45 21.86 26.86
C ALA A 299 -28.90 21.72 27.08
N THR A 300 -28.52 20.92 28.04
CA THR A 300 -27.11 20.64 28.39
C THR A 300 -26.86 19.15 28.45
N THR A 301 -25.62 18.73 28.28
CA THR A 301 -25.21 17.31 28.42
C THR A 301 -25.12 16.83 29.85
N ALA A 302 -25.17 17.74 30.84
CA ALA A 302 -25.14 17.40 32.26
C ALA A 302 -26.39 17.95 32.96
N ASP A 303 -26.76 17.32 34.11
CA ASP A 303 -27.81 17.80 34.99
C ASP A 303 -27.49 19.21 35.50
N VAL A 304 -28.48 20.09 35.51
CA VAL A 304 -28.39 21.46 36.07
C VAL A 304 -29.23 21.53 37.33
N THR A 305 -28.59 21.81 38.46
CA THR A 305 -29.27 22.05 39.74
C THR A 305 -29.54 23.55 39.93
N VAL A 306 -30.80 23.90 40.05
CA VAL A 306 -31.26 25.26 40.32
C VAL A 306 -31.58 25.35 41.83
N THR A 307 -30.69 25.99 42.56
CA THR A 307 -30.88 26.18 44.01
C THR A 307 -31.98 27.19 44.28
N ILE A 308 -32.98 26.78 45.05
CA ILE A 308 -34.14 27.59 45.43
C ILE A 308 -33.89 28.27 46.77
N GLY A 309 -34.05 29.57 46.79
CA GLY A 309 -34.00 30.37 48.01
C GLY A 309 -35.33 31.03 48.28
N THR A 310 -35.76 31.06 49.52
CA THR A 310 -37.04 31.61 49.99
C THR A 310 -36.84 32.87 50.82
N ALA A 311 -37.76 33.83 50.70
CA ALA A 311 -37.82 35.04 51.50
C ALA A 311 -39.27 35.57 51.55
N GLY A 312 -39.57 36.37 52.58
CA GLY A 312 -40.92 36.96 52.73
C GLY A 312 -41.45 36.87 54.16
N THR A 313 -42.76 37.00 54.35
CA THR A 313 -43.43 36.90 55.61
C THR A 313 -43.97 35.51 55.95
N ALA A 314 -44.15 34.67 54.92
CA ALA A 314 -44.52 33.26 55.05
C ALA A 314 -43.29 32.45 55.36
N THR A 315 -43.39 31.54 56.35
CA THR A 315 -42.30 30.72 56.84
C THR A 315 -42.32 29.35 56.25
N GLU A 316 -41.25 28.99 55.54
CA GLU A 316 -41.04 27.66 54.99
C GLU A 316 -41.09 26.56 56.03
N GLY A 317 -41.68 25.43 55.74
CA GLY A 317 -41.91 24.34 56.68
C GLY A 317 -43.07 24.55 57.65
N THR A 318 -43.65 25.79 57.70
CA THR A 318 -44.81 26.14 58.58
C THR A 318 -45.99 26.56 57.70
N ASP A 319 -45.80 27.54 56.84
CA ASP A 319 -46.88 28.12 56.02
C ASP A 319 -46.92 27.49 54.65
N TYR A 320 -45.81 26.91 54.17
CA TYR A 320 -45.75 26.20 52.90
C TYR A 320 -44.59 25.17 52.93
N THR A 321 -44.74 24.11 52.12
CA THR A 321 -43.75 23.04 51.93
C THR A 321 -43.85 22.51 50.49
N ASP A 322 -42.89 21.71 50.04
CA ASP A 322 -43.00 20.89 48.81
C ASP A 322 -43.73 19.55 49.03
N GLY A 323 -44.15 19.28 50.26
CA GLY A 323 -44.79 18.02 50.67
C GLY A 323 -43.85 17.06 51.40
N SER A 324 -42.54 17.31 51.41
CA SER A 324 -41.52 16.56 52.16
C SER A 324 -40.88 17.37 53.29
N GLY A 325 -41.02 18.69 53.28
CA GLY A 325 -40.43 19.60 54.28
C GLY A 325 -40.19 20.98 53.71
N ASN A 326 -38.97 21.41 53.60
CA ASN A 326 -38.59 22.62 52.90
C ASN A 326 -38.62 22.41 51.38
N LEU A 327 -38.66 23.50 50.62
CA LEU A 327 -38.57 23.41 49.16
C LEU A 327 -37.19 22.88 48.74
N ASP A 328 -37.19 21.82 47.94
CA ASP A 328 -35.96 21.25 47.40
C ASP A 328 -35.45 22.05 46.19
N ASP A 329 -34.19 21.92 45.89
CA ASP A 329 -33.59 22.41 44.66
C ASP A 329 -34.21 21.71 43.44
N ILE A 330 -34.37 22.44 42.34
CA ILE A 330 -34.91 21.88 41.08
C ILE A 330 -33.77 21.34 40.24
N THR A 331 -33.84 20.06 39.88
CA THR A 331 -32.89 19.44 38.94
C THR A 331 -33.50 19.38 37.55
N ILE A 332 -32.81 19.96 36.56
CA ILE A 332 -33.10 19.83 35.15
C ILE A 332 -32.16 18.76 34.61
N SER A 333 -32.70 17.63 34.21
CA SER A 333 -31.87 16.49 33.74
C SER A 333 -31.18 16.79 32.41
N ALA A 334 -30.02 16.19 32.19
CA ALA A 334 -29.31 16.22 30.90
C ALA A 334 -30.23 15.99 29.74
N GLY A 335 -30.06 16.74 28.66
CA GLY A 335 -30.89 16.71 27.45
C GLY A 335 -32.29 17.34 27.62
N SER A 336 -32.67 17.81 28.81
CA SER A 336 -33.95 18.50 29.07
C SER A 336 -33.76 19.99 29.21
N THR A 337 -34.85 20.76 28.96
CA THR A 337 -34.87 22.21 29.16
C THR A 337 -35.73 22.60 30.39
N THR A 338 -36.43 21.66 31.04
CA THR A 338 -37.34 21.97 32.18
C THR A 338 -37.13 20.96 33.31
N GLY A 339 -37.26 21.45 34.52
CA GLY A 339 -37.32 20.68 35.76
C GLY A 339 -38.41 21.17 36.68
#